data_10bcbe9d0a707b7f9af8a02431d7fce2
#
_entry.id   10bcbe9d0a707b7f9af8a02431d7fce2
#
_cell.length_a   1.000
_cell.length_b   1.000
_cell.length_c   1.000
_cell.angle_alpha   90.00
_cell.angle_beta   90.00
_cell.angle_gamma   90.00
#
_symmetry.space_group_name_H-M   'P 1'
#
loop_
_entity.id
_entity.type
_entity.pdbx_description
1 polymer ?
#
loop_
_entity_poly.entity_id
_entity_poly.type
_entity_poly.pdbx_seq_one_letter_code
_entity_poly.pdbx_strand_id
1 'polypeptide(L)'
;MIALCAALLLLAGPPQADPDPRALIEKAARSYRAITSFTADFKQVIADSMIGTYESRGRIVQAGESRLAMRFTDPSGDAIVMDGEHIWVYTPSTTPGQVLRLKLPTDPTYGPNVLAWILTDPARRYESRYLRNDQVAGRGADVVVLTPRDRTLPFREAVVWLDQFDNLPRKLEIRERGGQVRTLTFTGVQTSRRVGPETFTFRAPDGVRIVDQ
;
A
#
# COMPACT_ATOMS: atom_id res chain seq x y z
N MET A 1 -22.17 -64.10 -13.82
CA MET A 1 -22.04 -62.85 -13.04
C MET A 1 -20.91 -62.06 -13.68
N ILE A 2 -21.22 -61.07 -14.49
CA ILE A 2 -20.25 -60.20 -15.18
C ILE A 2 -20.24 -58.87 -14.42
N ALA A 3 -19.13 -58.58 -13.74
CA ALA A 3 -18.93 -57.32 -13.03
C ALA A 3 -18.48 -56.22 -14.03
N LEU A 4 -19.35 -55.23 -14.23
CA LEU A 4 -19.07 -54.06 -15.07
C LEU A 4 -18.28 -53.04 -14.22
N CYS A 5 -16.95 -52.92 -14.40
CA CYS A 5 -16.14 -51.84 -13.83
C CYS A 5 -16.33 -50.58 -14.68
N ALA A 6 -17.12 -49.63 -14.18
CA ALA A 6 -17.22 -48.31 -14.76
C ALA A 6 -16.00 -47.49 -14.35
N ALA A 7 -15.08 -47.25 -15.29
CA ALA A 7 -13.93 -46.35 -15.09
C ALA A 7 -14.45 -44.89 -15.15
N LEU A 8 -14.37 -44.18 -14.00
CA LEU A 8 -14.64 -42.72 -13.90
C LEU A 8 -13.44 -42.00 -14.47
N LEU A 9 -13.50 -41.54 -15.72
CA LEU A 9 -12.54 -40.61 -16.30
C LEU A 9 -12.75 -39.23 -15.65
N LEU A 10 -11.87 -38.85 -14.73
CA LEU A 10 -11.74 -37.47 -14.26
C LEU A 10 -11.26 -36.61 -15.43
N LEU A 11 -12.17 -35.86 -16.04
CA LEU A 11 -11.87 -34.83 -17.01
C LEU A 11 -11.15 -33.69 -16.27
N ALA A 12 -9.82 -33.68 -16.29
CA ALA A 12 -9.03 -32.52 -15.94
C ALA A 12 -9.39 -31.42 -16.94
N GLY A 13 -10.06 -30.35 -16.47
CA GLY A 13 -10.31 -29.18 -17.28
C GLY A 13 -9.00 -28.57 -17.79
N PRO A 14 -9.03 -27.81 -18.90
CA PRO A 14 -7.84 -27.16 -19.41
C PRO A 14 -7.24 -26.25 -18.32
N PRO A 15 -5.90 -26.15 -18.22
CA PRO A 15 -5.26 -25.25 -17.28
C PRO A 15 -5.79 -23.83 -17.51
N GLN A 16 -6.34 -23.22 -16.49
CA GLN A 16 -6.82 -21.84 -16.54
C GLN A 16 -5.61 -20.93 -16.72
N ALA A 17 -5.57 -20.18 -17.81
CA ALA A 17 -4.50 -19.21 -18.05
C ALA A 17 -4.43 -18.20 -16.91
N ASP A 18 -3.19 -17.82 -16.53
CA ASP A 18 -2.98 -16.77 -15.54
C ASP A 18 -3.67 -15.47 -15.97
N PRO A 19 -4.23 -14.70 -15.03
CA PRO A 19 -4.80 -13.39 -15.34
C PRO A 19 -3.76 -12.43 -15.91
N ASP A 20 -4.17 -11.58 -16.86
CA ASP A 20 -3.31 -10.53 -17.39
C ASP A 20 -2.93 -9.52 -16.27
N PRO A 21 -1.66 -9.44 -15.86
CA PRO A 21 -1.21 -8.60 -14.77
C PRO A 21 -1.40 -7.10 -15.06
N ARG A 22 -1.30 -6.71 -16.33
CA ARG A 22 -1.53 -5.33 -16.75
C ARG A 22 -3.01 -4.95 -16.57
N ALA A 23 -3.92 -5.81 -17.00
CA ALA A 23 -5.35 -5.60 -16.82
C ALA A 23 -5.73 -5.52 -15.33
N LEU A 24 -5.13 -6.37 -14.48
CA LEU A 24 -5.35 -6.36 -13.02
C LEU A 24 -4.93 -5.03 -12.40
N ILE A 25 -3.71 -4.54 -12.65
CA ILE A 25 -3.24 -3.30 -12.03
C ILE A 25 -3.95 -2.06 -12.58
N GLU A 26 -4.34 -2.05 -13.85
CA GLU A 26 -5.16 -0.98 -14.42
C GLU A 26 -6.58 -0.97 -13.81
N LYS A 27 -7.16 -2.14 -13.54
CA LYS A 27 -8.44 -2.27 -12.86
C LYS A 27 -8.34 -1.75 -11.42
N ALA A 28 -7.27 -2.08 -10.71
CA ALA A 28 -6.98 -1.55 -9.38
C ALA A 28 -6.86 -0.02 -9.39
N ALA A 29 -6.14 0.53 -10.36
CA ALA A 29 -6.02 1.98 -10.54
C ALA A 29 -7.37 2.66 -10.81
N ARG A 30 -8.25 2.05 -11.61
CA ARG A 30 -9.62 2.56 -11.84
C ARG A 30 -10.45 2.51 -10.57
N SER A 31 -10.44 1.38 -9.85
CA SER A 31 -11.16 1.26 -8.56
C SER A 31 -10.67 2.30 -7.55
N TYR A 32 -9.36 2.51 -7.45
CA TYR A 32 -8.77 3.50 -6.55
C TYR A 32 -9.18 4.95 -6.90
N ARG A 33 -9.19 5.31 -8.18
CA ARG A 33 -9.64 6.65 -8.62
C ARG A 33 -11.14 6.89 -8.42
N ALA A 34 -11.94 5.83 -8.38
CA ALA A 34 -13.39 5.92 -8.20
C ALA A 34 -13.81 6.16 -6.73
N ILE A 35 -12.93 5.93 -5.76
CA ILE A 35 -13.24 6.15 -4.34
C ILE A 35 -12.88 7.58 -3.92
N THR A 36 -13.72 8.18 -3.06
CA THR A 36 -13.48 9.52 -2.50
C THR A 36 -12.60 9.50 -1.26
N SER A 37 -12.55 8.38 -0.56
CA SER A 37 -11.69 8.16 0.59
C SER A 37 -11.34 6.67 0.75
N PHE A 38 -10.20 6.41 1.36
CA PHE A 38 -9.75 5.09 1.78
C PHE A 38 -9.40 5.15 3.26
N THR A 39 -9.97 4.26 4.05
CA THR A 39 -9.70 4.14 5.49
C THR A 39 -9.43 2.69 5.82
N ALA A 40 -8.39 2.42 6.60
CA ALA A 40 -8.04 1.08 7.04
C ALA A 40 -7.20 1.09 8.33
N ASP A 41 -7.18 0.00 9.04
CA ASP A 41 -6.12 -0.29 9.99
C ASP A 41 -4.93 -0.85 9.20
N PHE A 42 -3.71 -0.44 9.56
CA PHE A 42 -2.51 -0.92 8.91
C PHE A 42 -1.56 -1.60 9.90
N LYS A 43 -0.87 -2.60 9.39
CA LYS A 43 0.35 -3.16 9.96
C LYS A 43 1.48 -2.91 8.98
N GLN A 44 2.56 -2.29 9.45
CA GLN A 44 3.78 -2.09 8.68
C GLN A 44 4.91 -2.90 9.28
N VAL A 45 5.67 -3.57 8.44
CA VAL A 45 6.92 -4.25 8.80
C VAL A 45 8.00 -3.70 7.89
N ILE A 46 9.08 -3.21 8.48
CA ILE A 46 10.29 -2.76 7.79
C ILE A 46 11.41 -3.71 8.19
N ALA A 47 11.88 -4.50 7.24
CA ALA A 47 13.02 -5.39 7.42
C ALA A 47 14.25 -4.81 6.72
N ASP A 48 15.31 -4.61 7.48
CA ASP A 48 16.59 -4.12 7.01
C ASP A 48 17.70 -5.04 7.53
N SER A 49 18.60 -5.45 6.64
CA SER A 49 19.64 -6.43 6.98
C SER A 49 20.68 -5.90 7.97
N MET A 50 20.83 -4.58 8.09
CA MET A 50 21.82 -3.95 8.96
C MET A 50 21.28 -3.58 10.34
N ILE A 51 20.01 -3.10 10.38
CA ILE A 51 19.42 -2.55 11.60
C ILE A 51 18.27 -3.38 12.16
N GLY A 52 17.89 -4.48 11.47
CA GLY A 52 16.90 -5.44 11.94
C GLY A 52 15.49 -5.21 11.42
N THR A 53 14.50 -5.74 12.14
CA THR A 53 13.10 -5.68 11.72
C THR A 53 12.30 -4.82 12.71
N TYR A 54 11.56 -3.88 12.16
CA TYR A 54 10.68 -2.96 12.90
C TYR A 54 9.24 -3.20 12.48
N GLU A 55 8.37 -3.30 13.47
CA GLU A 55 6.93 -3.43 13.26
C GLU A 55 6.23 -2.17 13.78
N SER A 56 5.23 -1.71 13.06
CA SER A 56 4.36 -0.63 13.51
C SER A 56 2.92 -0.87 13.07
N ARG A 57 1.97 -0.29 13.78
CA ARG A 57 0.54 -0.42 13.53
C ARG A 57 -0.15 0.91 13.72
N GLY A 58 -1.29 1.06 13.10
CA GLY A 58 -2.10 2.25 13.27
C GLY A 58 -3.28 2.29 12.32
N ARG A 59 -3.80 3.47 12.15
CA ARG A 59 -4.90 3.75 11.24
C ARG A 59 -4.46 4.69 10.12
N ILE A 60 -4.83 4.35 8.90
CA ILE A 60 -4.64 5.19 7.73
C ILE A 60 -5.98 5.72 7.24
N VAL A 61 -6.02 7.01 6.93
CA VAL A 61 -7.12 7.68 6.27
C VAL A 61 -6.56 8.48 5.11
N GLN A 62 -7.16 8.35 3.95
CA GLN A 62 -6.74 9.04 2.73
C GLN A 62 -7.95 9.63 2.01
N ALA A 63 -7.80 10.82 1.43
CA ALA A 63 -8.79 11.46 0.57
C ALA A 63 -8.09 12.13 -0.63
N GLY A 64 -8.27 11.55 -1.81
CA GLY A 64 -7.51 11.93 -3.00
C GLY A 64 -6.02 11.60 -2.88
N GLU A 65 -5.19 12.22 -3.71
CA GLU A 65 -3.75 11.91 -3.79
C GLU A 65 -2.91 12.70 -2.78
N SER A 66 -3.37 13.90 -2.39
CA SER A 66 -2.62 14.87 -1.58
C SER A 66 -2.97 14.88 -0.08
N ARG A 67 -4.01 14.16 0.34
CA ARG A 67 -4.44 14.12 1.74
C ARG A 67 -4.33 12.72 2.31
N LEU A 68 -3.54 12.58 3.38
CA LEU A 68 -3.31 11.32 4.07
C LEU A 68 -3.07 11.60 5.55
N ALA A 69 -3.59 10.75 6.42
CA ALA A 69 -3.23 10.70 7.83
C ALA A 69 -2.93 9.25 8.21
N MET A 70 -1.68 8.97 8.55
CA MET A 70 -1.28 7.74 9.24
C MET A 70 -1.04 8.11 10.71
N ARG A 71 -1.84 7.56 11.60
CA ARG A 71 -1.68 7.72 13.04
C ARG A 71 -1.35 6.37 13.63
N PHE A 72 -0.18 6.29 14.27
CA PHE A 72 0.32 5.04 14.80
C PHE A 72 -0.25 4.81 16.21
N THR A 73 -0.66 3.58 16.45
CA THR A 73 -1.02 3.07 17.76
C THR A 73 0.14 2.34 18.43
N ASP A 74 1.07 1.85 17.58
CA ASP A 74 2.31 1.22 17.98
C ASP A 74 3.40 1.53 16.92
N PRO A 75 4.44 2.30 17.28
CA PRO A 75 4.60 3.05 18.52
C PRO A 75 3.56 4.18 18.65
N SER A 76 3.05 4.36 19.84
CA SER A 76 2.02 5.37 20.10
C SER A 76 2.56 6.79 20.00
N GLY A 77 1.77 7.68 19.39
CA GLY A 77 2.09 9.10 19.24
C GLY A 77 2.76 9.46 17.92
N ASP A 78 3.32 8.50 17.20
CA ASP A 78 3.85 8.74 15.85
C ASP A 78 2.72 9.09 14.86
N ALA A 79 3.00 9.99 13.94
CA ALA A 79 2.05 10.38 12.90
C ALA A 79 2.76 10.83 11.62
N ILE A 80 2.17 10.51 10.48
CA ILE A 80 2.51 11.08 9.18
C ILE A 80 1.23 11.67 8.61
N VAL A 81 1.23 12.98 8.32
CA VAL A 81 0.05 13.68 7.81
C VAL A 81 0.42 14.46 6.55
N MET A 82 -0.38 14.29 5.51
CA MET A 82 -0.34 15.12 4.30
C MET A 82 -1.61 15.97 4.30
N ASP A 83 -1.48 17.28 4.39
CA ASP A 83 -2.60 18.23 4.53
C ASP A 83 -3.07 18.84 3.19
N GLY A 84 -2.37 18.52 2.11
CA GLY A 84 -2.59 19.07 0.77
C GLY A 84 -1.49 20.05 0.33
N GLU A 85 -0.69 20.55 1.26
CA GLU A 85 0.41 21.48 1.01
C GLU A 85 1.74 20.92 1.53
N HIS A 86 1.70 20.27 2.69
CA HIS A 86 2.87 19.75 3.38
C HIS A 86 2.71 18.28 3.75
N ILE A 87 3.87 17.66 3.96
CA ILE A 87 4.00 16.37 4.63
C ILE A 87 4.59 16.62 6.01
N TRP A 88 3.86 16.27 7.04
CA TRP A 88 4.28 16.35 8.44
C TRP A 88 4.69 14.96 8.90
N VAL A 89 5.95 14.82 9.37
CA VAL A 89 6.47 13.56 9.93
C VAL A 89 6.83 13.82 11.38
N TYR A 90 6.00 13.29 12.26
CA TYR A 90 6.18 13.38 13.71
C TYR A 90 6.38 11.97 14.25
N THR A 91 7.58 11.67 14.71
CA THR A 91 7.99 10.36 15.21
C THR A 91 8.67 10.49 16.58
N PRO A 92 7.93 10.89 17.63
CA PRO A 92 8.50 11.07 18.96
C PRO A 92 9.11 9.79 19.53
N SER A 93 8.70 8.63 19.03
CA SER A 93 9.28 7.33 19.42
C SER A 93 10.76 7.20 19.06
N THR A 94 11.21 7.87 17.99
CA THR A 94 12.60 7.80 17.50
C THR A 94 13.30 9.15 17.53
N THR A 95 12.56 10.24 17.36
CA THR A 95 13.09 11.59 17.28
C THR A 95 12.21 12.54 18.09
N PRO A 96 12.34 12.51 19.42
CA PRO A 96 11.53 13.35 20.29
C PRO A 96 11.84 14.85 20.12
N GLY A 97 10.86 15.70 20.39
CA GLY A 97 11.03 17.16 20.45
C GLY A 97 11.09 17.86 19.10
N GLN A 98 10.93 17.16 17.98
CA GLN A 98 10.85 17.77 16.65
C GLN A 98 9.81 17.12 15.74
N VAL A 99 9.35 17.88 14.76
CA VAL A 99 8.53 17.43 13.63
C VAL A 99 9.17 17.92 12.34
N LEU A 100 9.26 17.06 11.35
CA LEU A 100 9.69 17.45 10.01
C LEU A 100 8.49 17.97 9.22
N ARG A 101 8.62 19.12 8.56
CA ARG A 101 7.67 19.65 7.61
C ARG A 101 8.33 19.74 6.24
N LEU A 102 7.84 18.92 5.30
CA LEU A 102 8.32 18.90 3.92
C LEU A 102 7.23 19.48 3.03
N LYS A 103 7.63 20.19 1.98
CA LYS A 103 6.67 20.62 0.95
C LYS A 103 6.15 19.42 0.18
N LEU A 104 4.84 19.37 -0.04
CA LEU A 104 4.26 18.30 -0.85
C LEU A 104 4.74 18.42 -2.30
N PRO A 105 5.31 17.37 -2.90
CA PRO A 105 5.71 17.39 -4.31
C PRO A 105 4.48 17.56 -5.22
N THR A 106 4.64 18.25 -6.32
CA THR A 106 3.59 18.46 -7.33
C THR A 106 3.27 17.21 -8.14
N ASP A 107 4.28 16.33 -8.31
CA ASP A 107 4.12 15.05 -9.00
C ASP A 107 4.00 13.90 -7.99
N PRO A 108 3.22 12.84 -8.30
CA PRO A 108 3.16 11.65 -7.47
C PRO A 108 4.51 10.95 -7.44
N THR A 109 5.33 11.34 -6.48
CA THR A 109 6.64 10.76 -6.23
C THR A 109 6.54 9.72 -5.13
N TYR A 110 7.60 8.91 -5.03
CA TYR A 110 7.79 7.98 -3.93
C TYR A 110 7.68 8.74 -2.58
N GLY A 111 6.71 8.36 -1.76
CA GLY A 111 6.41 9.05 -0.50
C GLY A 111 5.42 8.29 0.39
N PRO A 112 4.89 8.94 1.43
CA PRO A 112 3.98 8.28 2.38
C PRO A 112 2.70 7.74 1.76
N ASN A 113 2.17 8.40 0.71
CA ASN A 113 0.96 7.94 0.03
C ASN A 113 1.30 6.84 -1.00
N VAL A 114 1.65 5.67 -0.48
CA VAL A 114 2.08 4.53 -1.28
C VAL A 114 1.03 4.04 -2.28
N LEU A 115 -0.26 4.12 -1.93
CA LEU A 115 -1.34 3.73 -2.83
C LEU A 115 -1.42 4.66 -4.04
N ALA A 116 -1.29 5.98 -3.83
CA ALA A 116 -1.34 6.94 -4.91
C ALA A 116 -0.19 6.71 -5.91
N TRP A 117 1.07 6.67 -5.46
CA TRP A 117 2.18 6.55 -6.40
C TRP A 117 2.28 5.18 -7.08
N ILE A 118 1.80 4.09 -6.46
CA ILE A 118 1.71 2.76 -7.10
C ILE A 118 0.59 2.74 -8.16
N LEU A 119 -0.56 3.36 -7.88
CA LEU A 119 -1.76 3.24 -8.72
C LEU A 119 -1.95 4.40 -9.72
N THR A 120 -1.07 5.41 -9.71
CA THR A 120 -1.10 6.47 -10.72
C THR A 120 -0.35 6.02 -11.98
N ASP A 121 -1.05 5.94 -13.10
CA ASP A 121 -0.55 5.51 -14.42
C ASP A 121 0.31 4.23 -14.39
N PRO A 122 -0.16 3.14 -13.74
CA PRO A 122 0.70 1.99 -13.48
C PRO A 122 1.21 1.32 -14.77
N ALA A 123 0.41 1.26 -15.83
CA ALA A 123 0.82 0.65 -17.09
C ALA A 123 1.97 1.39 -17.79
N ARG A 124 2.07 2.71 -17.61
CA ARG A 124 3.16 3.52 -18.14
C ARG A 124 4.42 3.42 -17.27
N ARG A 125 4.23 3.37 -15.95
CA ARG A 125 5.32 3.47 -14.96
C ARG A 125 5.99 2.15 -14.66
N TYR A 126 5.26 1.02 -14.81
CA TYR A 126 5.74 -0.31 -14.39
C TYR A 126 5.65 -1.34 -15.52
N GLU A 127 6.54 -2.30 -15.47
CA GLU A 127 6.33 -3.62 -16.03
C GLU A 127 5.64 -4.47 -14.98
N SER A 128 4.57 -5.17 -15.39
CA SER A 128 3.77 -5.99 -14.49
C SER A 128 3.88 -7.46 -14.82
N ARG A 129 3.94 -8.31 -13.79
CA ARG A 129 3.96 -9.77 -13.90
C ARG A 129 3.02 -10.37 -12.87
N TYR A 130 2.17 -11.29 -13.31
CA TYR A 130 1.37 -12.10 -12.39
C TYR A 130 2.27 -13.04 -11.60
N LEU A 131 2.03 -13.16 -10.30
CA LEU A 131 2.84 -14.02 -9.45
C LEU A 131 2.06 -15.27 -9.03
N ARG A 132 0.86 -15.09 -8.45
CA ARG A 132 -0.02 -16.16 -7.97
C ARG A 132 -1.34 -15.60 -7.43
N ASN A 133 -2.26 -16.52 -7.13
CA ASN A 133 -3.35 -16.27 -6.19
C ASN A 133 -2.83 -16.39 -4.74
N ASP A 134 -3.41 -15.62 -3.83
CA ASP A 134 -3.10 -15.63 -2.40
C ASP A 134 -4.32 -15.21 -1.57
N GLN A 135 -4.16 -15.15 -0.26
CA GLN A 135 -5.17 -14.61 0.65
C GLN A 135 -4.54 -13.59 1.60
N VAL A 136 -5.28 -12.51 1.87
CA VAL A 136 -4.92 -11.52 2.88
C VAL A 136 -6.11 -11.34 3.83
N ALA A 137 -5.92 -11.65 5.11
CA ALA A 137 -6.97 -11.57 6.13
C ALA A 137 -8.28 -12.29 5.72
N GLY A 138 -8.16 -13.48 5.11
CA GLY A 138 -9.29 -14.31 4.67
C GLY A 138 -9.94 -13.88 3.36
N ARG A 139 -9.42 -12.89 2.66
CA ARG A 139 -9.92 -12.41 1.35
C ARG A 139 -9.00 -12.87 0.23
N GLY A 140 -9.58 -13.40 -0.84
CA GLY A 140 -8.83 -13.80 -2.04
C GLY A 140 -8.18 -12.59 -2.71
N ALA A 141 -6.94 -12.74 -3.15
CA ALA A 141 -6.17 -11.70 -3.78
C ALA A 141 -5.35 -12.22 -4.96
N ASP A 142 -5.28 -11.43 -6.02
CA ASP A 142 -4.33 -11.62 -7.12
C ASP A 142 -3.06 -10.87 -6.82
N VAL A 143 -1.92 -11.56 -6.93
CA VAL A 143 -0.61 -10.99 -6.61
C VAL A 143 0.12 -10.60 -7.87
N VAL A 144 0.41 -9.30 -7.98
CA VAL A 144 1.11 -8.72 -9.13
C VAL A 144 2.42 -8.11 -8.68
N VAL A 145 3.48 -8.40 -9.42
CA VAL A 145 4.80 -7.79 -9.26
C VAL A 145 4.92 -6.62 -10.23
N LEU A 146 5.34 -5.47 -9.71
CA LEU A 146 5.57 -4.26 -10.46
C LEU A 146 7.05 -3.89 -10.43
N THR A 147 7.68 -3.82 -11.60
CA THR A 147 9.07 -3.38 -11.76
C THR A 147 9.08 -1.98 -12.37
N PRO A 148 9.66 -0.97 -11.70
CA PRO A 148 9.73 0.38 -12.24
C PRO A 148 10.50 0.43 -13.57
N ARG A 149 9.94 1.13 -14.57
CA ARG A 149 10.67 1.46 -15.82
C ARG A 149 11.73 2.51 -15.56
N ASP A 150 11.43 3.47 -14.68
CA ASP A 150 12.40 4.45 -14.20
C ASP A 150 13.29 3.82 -13.12
N ARG A 151 14.55 3.58 -13.49
CA ARG A 151 15.56 2.98 -12.60
C ARG A 151 16.14 3.96 -11.56
N THR A 152 15.77 5.22 -11.61
CA THR A 152 16.19 6.22 -10.61
C THR A 152 15.33 6.15 -9.33
N LEU A 153 14.14 5.53 -9.40
CA LEU A 153 13.31 5.32 -8.23
C LEU A 153 14.03 4.50 -7.15
N PRO A 154 13.82 4.80 -5.86
CA PRO A 154 14.57 4.20 -4.76
C PRO A 154 14.23 2.71 -4.53
N PHE A 155 13.24 2.17 -5.19
CA PHE A 155 12.86 0.76 -5.09
C PHE A 155 13.09 0.03 -6.42
N ARG A 156 13.30 -1.28 -6.32
CA ARG A 156 13.52 -2.16 -7.47
C ARG A 156 12.26 -2.94 -7.87
N GLU A 157 11.38 -3.18 -6.92
CA GLU A 157 10.19 -4.01 -7.11
C GLU A 157 9.14 -3.64 -6.07
N ALA A 158 7.87 -3.66 -6.47
CA ALA A 158 6.73 -3.66 -5.57
C ALA A 158 5.85 -4.87 -5.85
N VAL A 159 5.47 -5.61 -4.81
CA VAL A 159 4.52 -6.72 -4.90
C VAL A 159 3.20 -6.25 -4.31
N VAL A 160 2.12 -6.40 -5.06
CA VAL A 160 0.79 -5.88 -4.72
C VAL A 160 -0.21 -7.02 -4.66
N TRP A 161 -0.91 -7.17 -3.55
CA TRP A 161 -2.03 -8.08 -3.37
C TRP A 161 -3.33 -7.31 -3.62
N LEU A 162 -3.96 -7.57 -4.76
CA LEU A 162 -5.20 -6.95 -5.21
C LEU A 162 -6.37 -7.83 -4.83
N ASP A 163 -7.28 -7.30 -4.03
CA ASP A 163 -8.50 -8.01 -3.63
C ASP A 163 -9.36 -8.36 -4.84
N GLN A 164 -9.79 -9.61 -4.95
CA GLN A 164 -10.55 -10.11 -6.09
C GLN A 164 -11.97 -9.53 -6.19
N PHE A 165 -12.51 -8.99 -5.10
CA PHE A 165 -13.85 -8.42 -5.08
C PHE A 165 -13.88 -6.95 -5.51
N ASP A 166 -13.04 -6.08 -4.88
CA ASP A 166 -13.07 -4.64 -5.12
C ASP A 166 -11.84 -4.10 -5.85
N ASN A 167 -10.86 -4.96 -6.13
CA ASN A 167 -9.59 -4.70 -6.81
C ASN A 167 -8.66 -3.73 -6.08
N LEU A 168 -8.95 -3.37 -4.83
CA LEU A 168 -8.10 -2.50 -4.05
C LEU A 168 -6.96 -3.28 -3.38
N PRO A 169 -5.79 -2.67 -3.18
CA PRO A 169 -4.69 -3.32 -2.47
C PRO A 169 -5.04 -3.66 -1.03
N ARG A 170 -4.71 -4.89 -0.61
CA ARG A 170 -4.78 -5.35 0.77
C ARG A 170 -3.42 -5.51 1.40
N LYS A 171 -2.40 -5.70 0.57
CA LYS A 171 -1.01 -5.78 1.02
C LYS A 171 -0.09 -5.25 -0.07
N LEU A 172 0.97 -4.59 0.36
CA LEU A 172 2.04 -4.09 -0.47
C LEU A 172 3.37 -4.53 0.14
N GLU A 173 4.29 -4.99 -0.68
CA GLU A 173 5.68 -5.23 -0.30
C GLU A 173 6.58 -4.44 -1.26
N ILE A 174 7.39 -3.55 -0.72
CA ILE A 174 8.27 -2.67 -1.49
C ILE A 174 9.70 -3.06 -1.18
N ARG A 175 10.44 -3.47 -2.19
CA ARG A 175 11.84 -3.87 -2.11
C ARG A 175 12.72 -2.72 -2.58
N GLU A 176 13.32 -2.03 -1.63
CA GLU A 176 14.17 -0.88 -1.91
C GLU A 176 15.54 -1.31 -2.46
N ARG A 177 16.19 -0.41 -3.19
CA ARG A 177 17.53 -0.68 -3.76
C ARG A 177 18.59 -0.82 -2.70
N GLY A 178 18.41 -0.15 -1.55
CA GLY A 178 19.27 -0.27 -0.36
C GLY A 178 19.16 -1.60 0.40
N GLY A 179 18.27 -2.50 -0.04
CA GLY A 179 18.08 -3.81 0.60
C GLY A 179 16.94 -3.85 1.62
N GLN A 180 16.39 -2.71 2.01
CA GLN A 180 15.24 -2.64 2.90
C GLN A 180 13.99 -3.21 2.20
N VAL A 181 13.18 -3.94 2.96
CA VAL A 181 11.87 -4.44 2.53
C VAL A 181 10.80 -3.86 3.45
N ARG A 182 9.87 -3.11 2.88
CA ARG A 182 8.73 -2.55 3.58
C ARG A 182 7.47 -3.30 3.19
N THR A 183 6.78 -3.87 4.15
CA THR A 183 5.49 -4.54 3.97
C THR A 183 4.40 -3.74 4.67
N LEU A 184 3.33 -3.40 3.94
CA LEU A 184 2.11 -2.77 4.47
C LEU A 184 0.95 -3.72 4.25
N THR A 185 0.21 -4.04 5.31
CA THR A 185 -1.02 -4.85 5.25
C THR A 185 -2.18 -4.01 5.76
N PHE A 186 -3.29 -4.00 5.02
CA PHE A 186 -4.51 -3.25 5.35
C PHE A 186 -5.63 -4.19 5.74
N THR A 187 -6.27 -3.89 6.87
CA THR A 187 -7.46 -4.60 7.37
C THR A 187 -8.58 -3.60 7.66
N GLY A 188 -9.83 -4.09 7.73
CA GLY A 188 -10.96 -3.21 8.00
C GLY A 188 -11.16 -2.10 6.96
N VAL A 189 -10.80 -2.36 5.69
CA VAL A 189 -10.86 -1.36 4.61
C VAL A 189 -12.29 -0.87 4.41
N GLN A 190 -12.44 0.45 4.45
CA GLN A 190 -13.67 1.18 4.14
C GLN A 190 -13.37 2.26 3.11
N THR A 191 -14.26 2.41 2.12
CA THR A 191 -14.08 3.34 1.01
C THR A 191 -15.23 4.32 0.92
N SER A 192 -14.96 5.49 0.33
CA SER A 192 -15.96 6.53 0.06
C SER A 192 -16.78 6.97 1.28
N ARG A 193 -16.17 6.89 2.47
CA ARG A 193 -16.73 7.47 3.70
C ARG A 193 -16.47 8.96 3.75
N ARG A 194 -17.41 9.70 4.30
CA ARG A 194 -17.20 11.13 4.57
C ARG A 194 -16.08 11.31 5.60
N VAL A 195 -15.05 12.08 5.23
CA VAL A 195 -13.90 12.39 6.09
C VAL A 195 -13.82 13.90 6.21
N GLY A 196 -13.81 14.39 7.44
CA GLY A 196 -13.69 15.82 7.70
C GLY A 196 -12.25 16.33 7.48
N PRO A 197 -12.07 17.61 7.12
CA PRO A 197 -10.75 18.20 6.86
C PRO A 197 -9.81 18.16 8.07
N GLU A 198 -10.36 18.16 9.28
CA GLU A 198 -9.62 18.07 10.55
C GLU A 198 -8.78 16.79 10.66
N THR A 199 -9.18 15.71 9.97
CA THR A 199 -8.45 14.45 9.91
C THR A 199 -7.03 14.64 9.35
N PHE A 200 -6.89 15.56 8.41
CA PHE A 200 -5.64 15.84 7.69
C PHE A 200 -4.89 17.06 8.24
N THR A 201 -5.30 17.56 9.40
CA THR A 201 -4.62 18.68 10.07
C THR A 201 -3.61 18.11 11.08
N PHE A 202 -2.36 18.56 10.99
CA PHE A 202 -1.35 18.32 12.00
C PHE A 202 -1.12 19.58 12.83
N ARG A 203 -1.07 19.44 14.14
CA ARG A 203 -0.66 20.49 15.07
C ARG A 203 0.50 19.97 15.89
N ALA A 204 1.63 20.66 15.82
CA ALA A 204 2.78 20.31 16.64
C ALA A 204 2.41 20.45 18.13
N PRO A 205 2.72 19.48 18.98
CA PRO A 205 2.56 19.63 20.42
C PRO A 205 3.40 20.79 20.98
N ASP A 206 3.02 21.31 22.13
CA ASP A 206 3.75 22.39 22.78
C ASP A 206 5.21 21.98 23.06
N GLY A 207 6.13 22.88 22.78
CA GLY A 207 7.57 22.65 22.94
C GLY A 207 8.23 21.81 21.84
N VAL A 208 7.49 21.32 20.85
CA VAL A 208 8.02 20.59 19.70
C VAL A 208 8.47 21.56 18.61
N ARG A 209 9.72 21.44 18.18
CA ARG A 209 10.31 22.28 17.13
C ARG A 209 9.89 21.79 15.74
N ILE A 210 9.43 22.71 14.89
CA ILE A 210 9.20 22.44 13.46
C ILE A 210 10.53 22.63 12.73
N VAL A 211 10.88 21.62 11.93
CA VAL A 211 12.07 21.61 11.07
C VAL A 211 11.63 21.54 9.63
N ASP A 212 11.86 22.60 8.88
CA ASP A 212 11.55 22.69 7.45
C ASP A 212 12.64 22.03 6.59
N GLN A 213 12.22 21.30 5.54
CA GLN A 213 13.08 20.66 4.54
C GLN A 213 12.53 20.87 3.13
#